data_6728259e1c73be14d138b5396e95809a
#
_entry.id   6728259e1c73be14d138b5396e95809a
#
_cell.length_a   1.000
_cell.length_b   1.000
_cell.length_c   1.000
_cell.angle_alpha   90.00
_cell.angle_beta   90.00
_cell.angle_gamma   90.00
#
_symmetry.space_group_name_H-M   'P 1'
#
loop_
_entity.id
_entity.type
_entity.pdbx_description
1 polymer ?
#
loop_
_entity_poly.entity_id
_entity_poly.type
_entity_poly.pdbx_seq_one_letter_code
_entity_poly.pdbx_strand_id
1 'polypeptide(L)'
;MKRYVFDIEANGLVNLELDNKGRAAQRADRIHCVVITDVDTGEVFSSTPGEDDLATAKLSEADMIIGHNIIGYDLPCLYKLTGWSPRKDQKIVDTLVVGRLMHPDRTNLPKGLRGQALKDWGAYVGNDKMEYDGGWEEFSQDMLTYCIQDVDANISVYKFQEPWINDNWKLVNFEQKVATICQEMTRVGFGFDVEAGERLEYEMRARRAEIEDELRVVFPTKTIKRWSEKTGKELKSRTEEFNPASSKQWASRLEEIHGWVAKTSEKGFPIVDEEVLKSLPYKEAKLGLEFREINKKITMVADWLQRVQDDGRIHGRTNSQGTATGRASHSQPNVAQVPSDSRCRALFKPGPDNWVQVGCDLSGIELRCLAHYMHAYDSGAYTNEILSGDIHTHNQKAAGLPTRDNAKTFIYALCYGAGDKKLGSIVGGKSADGARLKSEFFTKIPAMGKLTAAAKFKARRDGKLRLVDGREVTVRGEHTALNTLLQGAGAVVSKAWIVIAKQMLDDLGIEYELMAWVHDEFQVGCPPEHGDAVGNVLVESARIAGERLGFKCPVDAEYSVGANWAATH
;
A
#
# COMPACT_ATOMS: atom_id res chain seq x y z
N MET A 1 -16.97 -32.47 6.65
CA MET A 1 -15.97 -31.52 6.08
C MET A 1 -14.74 -31.63 6.97
N LYS A 2 -13.59 -32.08 6.41
CA LYS A 2 -12.33 -32.15 7.15
C LYS A 2 -11.72 -30.74 7.24
N ARG A 3 -11.47 -30.27 8.47
CA ARG A 3 -10.95 -28.92 8.75
C ARG A 3 -9.65 -29.01 9.49
N TYR A 4 -8.55 -28.68 8.83
CA TYR A 4 -7.22 -28.79 9.42
C TYR A 4 -6.64 -27.40 9.70
N VAL A 5 -6.21 -27.17 10.94
CA VAL A 5 -5.33 -26.06 11.29
C VAL A 5 -3.89 -26.56 11.20
N PHE A 6 -3.03 -25.80 10.55
CA PHE A 6 -1.63 -26.17 10.40
C PHE A 6 -0.69 -24.98 10.54
N ASP A 7 0.55 -25.29 10.84
CA ASP A 7 1.68 -24.37 10.89
C ASP A 7 2.95 -25.10 10.46
N ILE A 8 3.95 -24.37 9.94
CA ILE A 8 5.24 -24.93 9.54
C ILE A 8 6.39 -24.15 10.15
N GLU A 9 7.48 -24.85 10.43
CA GLU A 9 8.76 -24.23 10.77
C GLU A 9 9.79 -24.54 9.68
N ALA A 10 10.51 -23.52 9.23
CA ALA A 10 11.54 -23.62 8.21
C ALA A 10 12.78 -22.82 8.61
N ASN A 11 13.90 -23.09 7.97
CA ASN A 11 15.18 -22.45 8.30
C ASN A 11 15.35 -21.03 7.78
N GLY A 12 14.31 -20.39 7.23
CA GLY A 12 14.41 -19.03 6.73
C GLY A 12 13.14 -18.52 6.06
N LEU A 13 13.25 -17.40 5.35
CA LEU A 13 12.15 -16.74 4.66
C LEU A 13 12.05 -17.17 3.19
N VAL A 14 10.84 -17.07 2.63
CA VAL A 14 10.61 -17.50 1.23
C VAL A 14 11.34 -16.61 0.24
N ASN A 15 11.26 -15.29 0.45
CA ASN A 15 11.86 -14.26 -0.40
C ASN A 15 12.99 -13.53 0.31
N LEU A 16 13.80 -12.79 -0.46
CA LEU A 16 14.81 -11.92 0.09
C LEU A 16 14.16 -10.79 0.90
N GLU A 17 14.47 -10.75 2.18
CA GLU A 17 14.11 -9.64 3.06
C GLU A 17 15.39 -9.00 3.60
N LEU A 18 15.39 -7.67 3.62
CA LEU A 18 16.48 -6.91 4.21
C LEU A 18 16.03 -6.35 5.56
N ASP A 19 16.89 -6.47 6.58
CA ASP A 19 16.68 -5.81 7.86
C ASP A 19 16.87 -4.28 7.75
N ASN A 20 16.66 -3.55 8.85
CA ASN A 20 16.84 -2.10 8.91
C ASN A 20 18.28 -1.64 8.64
N LYS A 21 19.23 -2.57 8.55
CA LYS A 21 20.65 -2.32 8.23
C LYS A 21 21.02 -2.81 6.83
N GLY A 22 20.03 -3.23 6.03
CA GLY A 22 20.23 -3.75 4.68
C GLY A 22 20.82 -5.16 4.63
N ARG A 23 20.80 -5.93 5.73
CA ARG A 23 21.32 -7.29 5.74
C ARG A 23 20.23 -8.27 5.31
N ALA A 24 20.57 -9.18 4.41
CA ALA A 24 19.67 -10.22 3.94
C ALA A 24 19.33 -11.23 5.06
N ALA A 25 18.04 -11.53 5.20
CA ALA A 25 17.59 -12.66 5.99
C ALA A 25 17.93 -13.99 5.28
N GLN A 26 18.10 -15.05 6.03
CA GLN A 26 18.31 -16.38 5.48
C GLN A 26 17.09 -16.81 4.65
N ARG A 27 17.34 -17.36 3.46
CA ARG A 27 16.27 -17.92 2.60
C ARG A 27 15.99 -19.37 3.02
N ALA A 28 14.71 -19.72 3.06
CA ALA A 28 14.29 -21.09 3.33
C ALA A 28 14.75 -22.05 2.21
N ASP A 29 15.45 -23.09 2.60
CA ASP A 29 15.86 -24.20 1.75
C ASP A 29 15.38 -25.56 2.28
N ARG A 30 14.81 -25.60 3.50
CA ARG A 30 14.24 -26.81 4.11
C ARG A 30 13.11 -26.49 5.09
N ILE A 31 12.18 -27.43 5.20
CA ILE A 31 11.16 -27.46 6.25
C ILE A 31 11.68 -28.29 7.40
N HIS A 32 11.52 -27.80 8.62
CA HIS A 32 11.92 -28.51 9.83
C HIS A 32 10.80 -29.39 10.37
N CYS A 33 9.58 -28.86 10.42
CA CYS A 33 8.40 -29.60 10.81
C CYS A 33 7.14 -28.98 10.27
N VAL A 34 6.10 -29.81 10.14
CA VAL A 34 4.73 -29.40 9.86
C VAL A 34 3.84 -30.04 10.93
N VAL A 35 3.02 -29.23 11.56
CA VAL A 35 2.00 -29.70 12.51
C VAL A 35 0.62 -29.43 11.96
N ILE A 36 -0.24 -30.45 11.96
CA ILE A 36 -1.60 -30.42 11.44
C ILE A 36 -2.54 -30.95 12.50
N THR A 37 -3.56 -30.19 12.86
CA THR A 37 -4.57 -30.65 13.82
C THR A 37 -5.95 -30.59 13.21
N ASP A 38 -6.71 -31.68 13.31
CA ASP A 38 -8.13 -31.70 12.94
C ASP A 38 -8.95 -30.92 13.98
N VAL A 39 -9.65 -29.90 13.51
CA VAL A 39 -10.43 -29.00 14.40
C VAL A 39 -11.56 -29.72 15.11
N ASP A 40 -12.14 -30.76 14.48
CA ASP A 40 -13.34 -31.43 14.94
C ASP A 40 -13.02 -32.61 15.88
N THR A 41 -11.91 -33.34 15.60
CA THR A 41 -11.53 -34.51 16.40
C THR A 41 -10.44 -34.22 17.42
N GLY A 42 -9.62 -33.18 17.19
CA GLY A 42 -8.44 -32.87 17.98
C GLY A 42 -7.24 -33.78 17.66
N GLU A 43 -7.34 -34.63 16.62
CA GLU A 43 -6.23 -35.48 16.20
C GLU A 43 -5.06 -34.62 15.68
N VAL A 44 -3.86 -34.86 16.22
CA VAL A 44 -2.63 -34.15 15.85
C VAL A 44 -1.77 -35.04 14.98
N PHE A 45 -1.37 -34.53 13.82
CA PHE A 45 -0.33 -35.10 12.97
C PHE A 45 0.88 -34.16 13.01
N SER A 46 2.07 -34.70 13.12
CA SER A 46 3.31 -33.94 12.99
C SER A 46 4.29 -34.67 12.09
N SER A 47 5.02 -33.92 11.27
CA SER A 47 6.14 -34.41 10.47
C SER A 47 7.44 -33.78 10.93
N THR A 48 8.53 -34.46 10.68
CA THR A 48 9.91 -34.06 10.96
C THR A 48 10.71 -34.00 9.66
N PRO A 49 11.98 -33.53 9.63
CA PRO A 49 12.72 -33.37 8.39
C PRO A 49 12.76 -34.64 7.53
N GLY A 50 12.40 -34.47 6.24
CA GLY A 50 12.34 -35.60 5.29
C GLY A 50 10.97 -36.28 5.19
N GLU A 51 9.97 -35.83 5.95
CA GLU A 51 8.58 -36.33 5.92
C GLU A 51 7.60 -35.34 5.25
N ASP A 52 8.11 -34.41 4.45
CA ASP A 52 7.33 -33.34 3.82
C ASP A 52 6.21 -33.89 2.92
N ASP A 53 6.45 -35.02 2.23
CA ASP A 53 5.46 -35.70 1.41
C ASP A 53 4.26 -36.22 2.22
N LEU A 54 4.51 -36.70 3.45
CA LEU A 54 3.45 -37.16 4.35
C LEU A 54 2.59 -35.97 4.82
N ALA A 55 3.23 -34.84 5.15
CA ALA A 55 2.54 -33.63 5.56
C ALA A 55 1.66 -33.06 4.44
N THR A 56 2.20 -32.95 3.21
CA THR A 56 1.47 -32.43 2.05
C THR A 56 0.35 -33.38 1.61
N ALA A 57 0.55 -34.71 1.73
CA ALA A 57 -0.51 -35.71 1.52
C ALA A 57 -1.65 -35.51 2.55
N LYS A 58 -1.30 -35.32 3.84
CA LYS A 58 -2.28 -35.05 4.90
C LYS A 58 -3.06 -33.76 4.64
N LEU A 59 -2.38 -32.64 4.31
CA LEU A 59 -3.02 -31.37 3.95
C LEU A 59 -3.96 -31.52 2.75
N SER A 60 -3.62 -32.39 1.80
CA SER A 60 -4.45 -32.66 0.62
C SER A 60 -5.77 -33.37 0.93
N GLU A 61 -5.92 -34.02 2.10
CA GLU A 61 -7.19 -34.62 2.52
C GLU A 61 -8.23 -33.59 3.00
N ALA A 62 -7.80 -32.38 3.38
CA ALA A 62 -8.67 -31.39 3.98
C ALA A 62 -9.64 -30.78 2.95
N ASP A 63 -10.89 -30.54 3.38
CA ASP A 63 -11.83 -29.68 2.67
C ASP A 63 -11.53 -28.18 2.95
N MET A 64 -10.94 -27.92 4.12
CA MET A 64 -10.56 -26.56 4.55
C MET A 64 -9.23 -26.61 5.29
N ILE A 65 -8.29 -25.79 4.86
CA ILE A 65 -7.03 -25.54 5.57
C ILE A 65 -7.07 -24.16 6.22
N ILE A 66 -6.58 -24.12 7.45
CA ILE A 66 -6.66 -22.95 8.33
C ILE A 66 -5.28 -22.71 8.90
N GLY A 67 -4.87 -21.46 9.03
CA GLY A 67 -3.64 -21.09 9.71
C GLY A 67 -3.53 -19.58 9.87
N HIS A 68 -2.47 -19.11 10.52
CA HIS A 68 -2.25 -17.69 10.75
C HIS A 68 -1.14 -17.17 9.85
N ASN A 69 -1.47 -16.30 8.89
CA ASN A 69 -0.54 -15.83 7.85
C ASN A 69 -0.08 -16.92 6.87
N ILE A 70 -0.85 -17.99 6.74
CA ILE A 70 -0.47 -19.11 5.87
C ILE A 70 -0.37 -18.70 4.39
N ILE A 71 -1.20 -17.76 3.94
CA ILE A 71 -1.10 -17.22 2.57
C ILE A 71 0.21 -16.46 2.38
N GLY A 72 0.69 -15.77 3.42
CA GLY A 72 1.90 -14.97 3.34
C GLY A 72 3.21 -15.75 3.54
N TYR A 73 3.17 -16.93 4.15
CA TYR A 73 4.39 -17.66 4.49
C TYR A 73 4.29 -19.18 4.23
N ASP A 74 3.41 -19.89 4.92
CA ASP A 74 3.40 -21.37 4.93
C ASP A 74 3.12 -21.96 3.54
N LEU A 75 2.07 -21.50 2.87
CA LEU A 75 1.72 -21.98 1.54
C LEU A 75 2.81 -21.67 0.49
N PRO A 76 3.38 -20.46 0.43
CA PRO A 76 4.53 -20.15 -0.40
C PRO A 76 5.77 -21.01 -0.09
N CYS A 77 6.02 -21.29 1.19
CA CYS A 77 7.15 -22.12 1.62
C CYS A 77 6.98 -23.58 1.17
N LEU A 78 5.81 -24.16 1.41
CA LEU A 78 5.46 -25.50 0.93
C LEU A 78 5.57 -25.59 -0.60
N TYR A 79 5.01 -24.61 -1.33
CA TYR A 79 5.12 -24.58 -2.79
C TYR A 79 6.57 -24.54 -3.26
N LYS A 80 7.39 -23.68 -2.67
CA LYS A 80 8.80 -23.50 -3.05
C LYS A 80 9.63 -24.77 -2.80
N LEU A 81 9.40 -25.45 -1.68
CA LEU A 81 10.28 -26.54 -1.22
C LEU A 81 9.77 -27.94 -1.63
N THR A 82 8.46 -28.11 -1.84
CA THR A 82 7.86 -29.40 -2.18
C THR A 82 7.09 -29.42 -3.50
N GLY A 83 6.82 -28.26 -4.09
CA GLY A 83 5.94 -28.12 -5.26
C GLY A 83 4.44 -28.24 -4.93
N TRP A 84 4.08 -28.47 -3.66
CA TRP A 84 2.69 -28.64 -3.26
C TRP A 84 1.94 -27.30 -3.21
N SER A 85 0.66 -27.37 -3.62
CA SER A 85 -0.28 -26.25 -3.49
C SER A 85 -1.68 -26.77 -3.16
N PRO A 86 -2.51 -25.96 -2.49
CA PRO A 86 -3.90 -26.32 -2.23
C PRO A 86 -4.67 -26.63 -3.51
N ARG A 87 -5.59 -27.60 -3.44
CA ARG A 87 -6.50 -27.91 -4.55
C ARG A 87 -7.41 -26.70 -4.83
N LYS A 88 -7.89 -26.57 -6.07
CA LYS A 88 -8.80 -25.46 -6.50
C LYS A 88 -10.11 -25.40 -5.70
N ASP A 89 -10.60 -26.55 -5.23
CA ASP A 89 -11.83 -26.69 -4.44
C ASP A 89 -11.61 -26.58 -2.92
N GLN A 90 -10.35 -26.59 -2.48
CA GLN A 90 -9.98 -26.52 -1.07
C GLN A 90 -10.17 -25.10 -0.53
N LYS A 91 -10.89 -24.98 0.58
CA LYS A 91 -11.09 -23.68 1.22
C LYS A 91 -9.86 -23.30 2.03
N ILE A 92 -9.46 -22.04 1.93
CA ILE A 92 -8.36 -21.46 2.71
C ILE A 92 -8.94 -20.47 3.69
N VAL A 93 -8.54 -20.54 4.95
CA VAL A 93 -8.88 -19.56 5.98
C VAL A 93 -7.59 -19.10 6.67
N ASP A 94 -7.10 -17.95 6.28
CA ASP A 94 -6.00 -17.28 6.96
C ASP A 94 -6.56 -16.38 8.07
N THR A 95 -6.32 -16.76 9.33
CA THR A 95 -6.87 -16.06 10.49
C THR A 95 -6.31 -14.65 10.66
N LEU A 96 -5.14 -14.33 10.09
CA LEU A 96 -4.61 -12.96 10.01
C LEU A 96 -5.46 -12.09 9.06
N VAL A 97 -5.83 -12.62 7.90
CA VAL A 97 -6.70 -11.93 6.93
C VAL A 97 -8.07 -11.69 7.55
N VAL A 98 -8.63 -12.69 8.25
CA VAL A 98 -9.90 -12.55 8.98
C VAL A 98 -9.79 -11.49 10.08
N GLY A 99 -8.75 -11.53 10.90
CA GLY A 99 -8.53 -10.56 11.97
C GLY A 99 -8.47 -9.12 11.46
N ARG A 100 -7.83 -8.91 10.31
CA ARG A 100 -7.78 -7.61 9.64
C ARG A 100 -9.12 -7.17 9.04
N LEU A 101 -9.96 -8.11 8.60
CA LEU A 101 -11.34 -7.82 8.18
C LEU A 101 -12.23 -7.41 9.35
N MET A 102 -12.12 -8.13 10.47
CA MET A 102 -12.87 -7.82 11.69
C MET A 102 -12.45 -6.45 12.27
N HIS A 103 -11.15 -6.15 12.23
CA HIS A 103 -10.55 -4.96 12.83
C HIS A 103 -9.58 -4.26 11.86
N PRO A 104 -10.08 -3.55 10.84
CA PRO A 104 -9.26 -2.94 9.79
C PRO A 104 -8.41 -1.76 10.31
N ASP A 105 -8.83 -1.09 11.38
CA ASP A 105 -8.07 0.01 11.98
C ASP A 105 -7.16 -0.49 13.09
N ARG A 106 -5.87 -0.67 12.75
CA ARG A 106 -4.82 -1.14 13.68
C ARG A 106 -4.54 -0.19 14.84
N THR A 107 -4.98 1.07 14.74
CA THR A 107 -4.82 2.06 15.84
C THR A 107 -6.02 2.10 16.77
N ASN A 108 -7.09 1.37 16.44
CA ASN A 108 -8.32 1.29 17.21
C ASN A 108 -8.81 -0.16 17.31
N LEU A 109 -7.98 -1.00 17.92
CA LEU A 109 -8.29 -2.40 18.18
C LEU A 109 -9.18 -2.57 19.42
N PRO A 110 -9.90 -3.69 19.56
CA PRO A 110 -10.63 -4.02 20.79
C PRO A 110 -9.73 -3.97 22.02
N LYS A 111 -10.32 -3.59 23.16
CA LYS A 111 -9.57 -3.57 24.43
C LYS A 111 -9.00 -4.96 24.74
N GLY A 112 -7.69 -5.03 24.90
CA GLY A 112 -6.95 -6.29 25.15
C GLY A 112 -6.24 -6.84 23.91
N LEU A 113 -6.73 -6.59 22.70
CA LEU A 113 -6.04 -6.96 21.47
C LEU A 113 -4.97 -5.89 21.16
N ARG A 114 -3.69 -6.30 21.10
CA ARG A 114 -2.56 -5.37 20.93
C ARG A 114 -2.08 -5.23 19.50
N GLY A 115 -2.36 -6.24 18.65
CA GLY A 115 -1.94 -6.31 17.26
C GLY A 115 -2.68 -7.39 16.51
N GLN A 116 -2.18 -7.74 15.34
CA GLN A 116 -2.76 -8.77 14.47
C GLN A 116 -1.88 -10.03 14.37
N ALA A 117 -0.76 -10.10 15.08
CA ALA A 117 0.08 -11.29 15.12
C ALA A 117 -0.57 -12.41 15.95
N LEU A 118 -0.22 -13.67 15.68
CA LEU A 118 -0.76 -14.82 16.41
C LEU A 118 -0.60 -14.68 17.93
N LYS A 119 0.56 -14.19 18.40
CA LYS A 119 0.79 -13.92 19.83
C LYS A 119 -0.20 -12.89 20.44
N ASP A 120 -0.58 -11.86 19.67
CA ASP A 120 -1.50 -10.83 20.16
C ASP A 120 -2.92 -11.39 20.24
N TRP A 121 -3.31 -12.17 19.23
CA TRP A 121 -4.59 -12.87 19.19
C TRP A 121 -4.68 -13.97 20.23
N GLY A 122 -3.62 -14.79 20.37
CA GLY A 122 -3.55 -15.86 21.39
C GLY A 122 -3.75 -15.29 22.80
N ALA A 123 -3.01 -14.23 23.14
CA ALA A 123 -3.20 -13.51 24.40
C ALA A 123 -4.62 -12.96 24.57
N TYR A 124 -5.23 -12.46 23.50
CA TYR A 124 -6.59 -11.92 23.52
C TYR A 124 -7.66 -13.00 23.77
N VAL A 125 -7.48 -14.22 23.23
CA VAL A 125 -8.42 -15.34 23.41
C VAL A 125 -8.09 -16.23 24.60
N GLY A 126 -7.00 -15.93 25.33
CA GLY A 126 -6.60 -16.68 26.55
C GLY A 126 -5.80 -17.95 26.28
N ASN A 127 -5.14 -18.05 25.11
CA ASN A 127 -4.21 -19.11 24.76
C ASN A 127 -2.92 -18.50 24.24
N ASP A 128 -1.99 -18.18 25.16
CA ASP A 128 -0.76 -17.49 24.84
C ASP A 128 0.19 -18.35 23.98
N LYS A 129 0.78 -17.72 22.97
CA LYS A 129 1.86 -18.30 22.18
C LYS A 129 3.10 -18.49 23.04
N MET A 130 3.76 -19.65 22.93
CA MET A 130 5.04 -19.93 23.56
C MET A 130 6.15 -19.06 22.94
N GLU A 131 7.15 -18.67 23.72
CA GLU A 131 8.38 -18.07 23.20
C GLU A 131 9.37 -19.18 22.83
N TYR A 132 10.05 -19.00 21.71
CA TYR A 132 11.09 -19.91 21.23
C TYR A 132 12.41 -19.15 21.10
N ASP A 133 13.38 -19.54 21.92
CA ASP A 133 14.71 -18.93 21.98
C ASP A 133 15.79 -19.77 21.24
N GLY A 134 15.38 -20.87 20.56
CA GLY A 134 16.29 -21.76 19.81
C GLY A 134 16.73 -21.15 18.47
N GLY A 135 17.73 -21.75 17.85
CA GLY A 135 18.15 -21.43 16.47
C GLY A 135 17.17 -21.96 15.44
N TRP A 136 17.23 -21.37 14.25
CA TRP A 136 16.39 -21.75 13.10
C TRP A 136 17.15 -22.50 12.01
N GLU A 137 18.44 -22.78 12.23
CA GLU A 137 19.30 -23.43 11.24
C GLU A 137 19.02 -24.93 11.14
N GLU A 138 18.72 -25.58 12.27
CA GLU A 138 18.50 -27.03 12.37
C GLU A 138 17.24 -27.35 13.16
N PHE A 139 16.64 -28.51 12.84
CA PHE A 139 15.49 -29.04 13.57
C PHE A 139 15.83 -29.34 15.02
N SER A 140 14.92 -29.03 15.94
CA SER A 140 14.98 -29.47 17.35
C SER A 140 13.60 -29.90 17.84
N GLN A 141 13.58 -30.75 18.91
CA GLN A 141 12.34 -31.18 19.55
C GLN A 141 11.59 -29.98 20.19
N ASP A 142 12.33 -28.99 20.66
CA ASP A 142 11.73 -27.74 21.21
C ASP A 142 11.04 -26.92 20.12
N MET A 143 11.59 -26.92 18.90
CA MET A 143 10.96 -26.30 17.73
C MET A 143 9.64 -27.00 17.37
N LEU A 144 9.60 -28.34 17.39
CA LEU A 144 8.36 -29.08 17.16
C LEU A 144 7.32 -28.78 18.25
N THR A 145 7.75 -28.73 19.52
CA THR A 145 6.87 -28.37 20.65
C THR A 145 6.30 -26.96 20.48
N TYR A 146 7.14 -26.01 20.04
CA TYR A 146 6.73 -24.64 19.72
C TYR A 146 5.70 -24.61 18.58
N CYS A 147 5.93 -25.34 17.48
CA CYS A 147 4.98 -25.42 16.35
C CYS A 147 3.63 -26.04 16.78
N ILE A 148 3.63 -27.06 17.64
CA ILE A 148 2.41 -27.66 18.22
C ILE A 148 1.62 -26.60 19.02
N GLN A 149 2.31 -25.79 19.82
CA GLN A 149 1.66 -24.72 20.60
C GLN A 149 1.11 -23.61 19.70
N ASP A 150 1.79 -23.28 18.60
CA ASP A 150 1.30 -22.29 17.63
C ASP A 150 0.01 -22.77 16.95
N VAL A 151 -0.07 -24.04 16.58
CA VAL A 151 -1.30 -24.64 16.04
C VAL A 151 -2.42 -24.62 17.09
N ASP A 152 -2.16 -24.95 18.35
CA ASP A 152 -3.18 -24.91 19.42
C ASP A 152 -3.69 -23.48 19.69
N ALA A 153 -2.77 -22.50 19.74
CA ALA A 153 -3.14 -21.10 19.84
C ALA A 153 -3.99 -20.65 18.64
N ASN A 154 -3.63 -21.07 17.42
CA ASN A 154 -4.38 -20.73 16.22
C ASN A 154 -5.77 -21.39 16.15
N ILE A 155 -5.92 -22.62 16.68
CA ILE A 155 -7.24 -23.26 16.85
C ILE A 155 -8.14 -22.38 17.73
N SER A 156 -7.60 -21.87 18.83
CA SER A 156 -8.34 -21.00 19.75
C SER A 156 -8.75 -19.69 19.07
N VAL A 157 -7.85 -19.09 18.28
CA VAL A 157 -8.15 -17.89 17.45
C VAL A 157 -9.21 -18.21 16.41
N TYR A 158 -9.07 -19.31 15.67
CA TYR A 158 -10.05 -19.71 14.67
C TYR A 158 -11.44 -19.92 15.28
N LYS A 159 -11.54 -20.66 16.40
CA LYS A 159 -12.83 -20.88 17.10
C LYS A 159 -13.47 -19.58 17.57
N PHE A 160 -12.67 -18.59 17.98
CA PHE A 160 -13.16 -17.25 18.31
C PHE A 160 -13.70 -16.52 17.06
N GLN A 161 -13.01 -16.64 15.93
CA GLN A 161 -13.38 -15.98 14.66
C GLN A 161 -14.49 -16.72 13.91
N GLU A 162 -14.69 -18.02 14.11
CA GLU A 162 -15.56 -18.91 13.34
C GLU A 162 -17.01 -18.42 13.22
N PRO A 163 -17.70 -17.95 14.28
CA PRO A 163 -19.04 -17.38 14.16
C PRO A 163 -19.09 -16.22 13.19
N TRP A 164 -18.12 -15.30 13.28
CA TRP A 164 -18.03 -14.16 12.38
C TRP A 164 -17.70 -14.58 10.93
N ILE A 165 -16.82 -15.57 10.75
CA ILE A 165 -16.49 -16.15 9.44
C ILE A 165 -17.75 -16.72 8.78
N ASN A 166 -18.55 -17.48 9.54
CA ASN A 166 -19.76 -18.12 9.03
C ASN A 166 -20.79 -17.08 8.57
N ASP A 167 -21.01 -16.02 9.36
CA ASP A 167 -21.92 -14.93 9.02
C ASP A 167 -21.44 -14.09 7.83
N ASN A 168 -20.10 -14.04 7.59
CA ASN A 168 -19.47 -13.22 6.57
C ASN A 168 -18.69 -14.02 5.52
N TRP A 169 -19.03 -15.30 5.28
CA TRP A 169 -18.24 -16.20 4.44
C TRP A 169 -17.94 -15.63 3.06
N LYS A 170 -18.90 -14.98 2.41
CA LYS A 170 -18.66 -14.36 1.09
C LYS A 170 -17.54 -13.34 1.11
N LEU A 171 -17.51 -12.49 2.14
CA LEU A 171 -16.50 -11.46 2.33
C LEU A 171 -15.14 -12.08 2.69
N VAL A 172 -15.13 -13.07 3.59
CA VAL A 172 -13.92 -13.80 3.99
C VAL A 172 -13.29 -14.49 2.77
N ASN A 173 -14.06 -15.30 2.05
CA ASN A 173 -13.58 -16.02 0.86
C ASN A 173 -13.09 -15.06 -0.24
N PHE A 174 -13.76 -13.92 -0.42
CA PHE A 174 -13.32 -12.89 -1.35
C PHE A 174 -11.96 -12.31 -0.96
N GLU A 175 -11.77 -11.93 0.30
CA GLU A 175 -10.52 -11.32 0.76
C GLU A 175 -9.35 -12.32 0.80
N GLN A 176 -9.62 -13.62 1.08
CA GLN A 176 -8.62 -14.68 0.96
C GLN A 176 -8.10 -14.78 -0.49
N LYS A 177 -9.01 -14.73 -1.49
CA LYS A 177 -8.61 -14.72 -2.91
C LYS A 177 -7.74 -13.50 -3.24
N VAL A 178 -8.12 -12.31 -2.77
CA VAL A 178 -7.30 -11.11 -2.97
C VAL A 178 -5.92 -11.28 -2.35
N ALA A 179 -5.84 -11.79 -1.12
CA ALA A 179 -4.57 -12.04 -0.44
C ALA A 179 -3.69 -13.05 -1.21
N THR A 180 -4.30 -14.13 -1.72
CA THR A 180 -3.61 -15.14 -2.56
C THR A 180 -3.04 -14.53 -3.84
N ILE A 181 -3.81 -13.68 -4.53
CA ILE A 181 -3.33 -12.97 -5.74
C ILE A 181 -2.19 -12.01 -5.38
N CYS A 182 -2.28 -11.28 -4.26
CA CYS A 182 -1.18 -10.42 -3.79
C CYS A 182 0.09 -11.23 -3.51
N GLN A 183 -0.04 -12.43 -2.96
CA GLN A 183 1.10 -13.31 -2.72
C GLN A 183 1.66 -13.89 -4.04
N GLU A 184 0.82 -14.20 -5.01
CA GLU A 184 1.27 -14.58 -6.35
C GLU A 184 2.09 -13.47 -7.01
N MET A 185 1.64 -12.21 -6.93
CA MET A 185 2.42 -11.06 -7.40
C MET A 185 3.76 -10.93 -6.68
N THR A 186 3.78 -11.14 -5.36
CA THR A 186 5.05 -11.17 -4.60
C THR A 186 5.98 -12.27 -5.09
N ARG A 187 5.46 -13.46 -5.40
CA ARG A 187 6.22 -14.58 -5.94
C ARG A 187 6.73 -14.33 -7.36
N VAL A 188 5.89 -13.76 -8.22
CA VAL A 188 6.25 -13.38 -9.60
C VAL A 188 7.33 -12.30 -9.58
N GLY A 189 7.14 -11.24 -8.79
CA GLY A 189 8.02 -10.09 -8.74
C GLY A 189 7.88 -9.16 -9.97
N PHE A 190 8.55 -8.03 -9.92
CA PHE A 190 8.62 -7.06 -11.01
C PHE A 190 10.03 -7.06 -11.58
N GLY A 191 10.19 -7.32 -12.87
CA GLY A 191 11.50 -7.26 -13.53
C GLY A 191 12.12 -5.88 -13.40
N PHE A 192 13.44 -5.81 -13.22
CA PHE A 192 14.15 -4.56 -12.97
C PHE A 192 15.39 -4.44 -13.87
N ASP A 193 15.55 -3.29 -14.51
CA ASP A 193 16.72 -2.99 -15.33
C ASP A 193 17.86 -2.47 -14.45
N VAL A 194 18.73 -3.40 -14.03
CA VAL A 194 19.86 -3.12 -13.11
C VAL A 194 20.84 -2.13 -13.73
N GLU A 195 21.24 -2.32 -14.99
CA GLU A 195 22.21 -1.45 -15.66
C GLU A 195 21.69 -0.01 -15.79
N ALA A 196 20.42 0.15 -16.19
CA ALA A 196 19.78 1.45 -16.25
C ALA A 196 19.63 2.06 -14.85
N GLY A 197 19.35 1.25 -13.82
CA GLY A 197 19.25 1.66 -12.44
C GLY A 197 20.57 2.21 -11.89
N GLU A 198 21.68 1.50 -12.09
CA GLU A 198 23.02 1.92 -11.69
C GLU A 198 23.44 3.22 -12.41
N ARG A 199 23.18 3.30 -13.72
CA ARG A 199 23.45 4.52 -14.51
C ARG A 199 22.63 5.70 -13.99
N LEU A 200 21.34 5.52 -13.74
CA LEU A 200 20.47 6.57 -13.22
C LEU A 200 20.94 7.03 -11.83
N GLU A 201 21.32 6.11 -10.95
CA GLU A 201 21.86 6.45 -9.62
C GLU A 201 23.13 7.28 -9.75
N TYR A 202 24.05 6.89 -10.62
CA TYR A 202 25.30 7.62 -10.86
C TYR A 202 25.03 9.04 -11.38
N GLU A 203 24.17 9.21 -12.38
CA GLU A 203 23.78 10.51 -12.93
C GLU A 203 23.16 11.44 -11.86
N MET A 204 22.24 10.88 -11.05
CA MET A 204 21.63 11.64 -9.96
C MET A 204 22.63 12.02 -8.86
N ARG A 205 23.59 11.16 -8.54
CA ARG A 205 24.66 11.48 -7.58
C ARG A 205 25.58 12.57 -8.11
N ALA A 206 25.93 12.55 -9.40
CA ALA A 206 26.70 13.60 -10.06
C ALA A 206 25.95 14.94 -10.00
N ARG A 207 24.67 14.97 -10.39
CA ARG A 207 23.86 16.19 -10.32
C ARG A 207 23.70 16.72 -8.90
N ARG A 208 23.52 15.83 -7.92
CA ARG A 208 23.47 16.22 -6.51
C ARG A 208 24.76 16.91 -6.06
N ALA A 209 25.91 16.39 -6.46
CA ALA A 209 27.22 17.02 -6.15
C ALA A 209 27.35 18.42 -6.76
N GLU A 210 26.91 18.59 -8.04
CA GLU A 210 26.88 19.92 -8.67
C GLU A 210 26.02 20.92 -7.88
N ILE A 211 24.81 20.49 -7.45
CA ILE A 211 23.92 21.34 -6.64
C ILE A 211 24.57 21.69 -5.28
N GLU A 212 25.24 20.73 -4.66
CA GLU A 212 25.98 20.99 -3.42
C GLU A 212 27.08 22.04 -3.62
N ASP A 213 27.81 21.99 -4.73
CA ASP A 213 28.85 22.96 -5.07
C ASP A 213 28.24 24.34 -5.39
N GLU A 214 27.15 24.39 -6.17
CA GLU A 214 26.41 25.64 -6.42
C GLU A 214 25.92 26.27 -5.11
N LEU A 215 25.39 25.46 -4.19
CA LEU A 215 24.96 25.95 -2.88
C LEU A 215 26.12 26.40 -1.97
N ARG A 216 27.30 25.76 -2.07
CA ARG A 216 28.49 26.19 -1.33
C ARG A 216 29.01 27.54 -1.82
N VAL A 217 28.84 27.90 -3.09
CA VAL A 217 29.14 29.23 -3.62
C VAL A 217 28.23 30.28 -2.97
N VAL A 218 26.94 30.01 -2.86
CA VAL A 218 25.95 30.92 -2.24
C VAL A 218 26.15 30.98 -0.72
N PHE A 219 26.39 29.83 -0.10
CA PHE A 219 26.54 29.67 1.35
C PHE A 219 27.95 29.18 1.69
N PRO A 220 28.94 30.07 1.67
CA PRO A 220 30.33 29.69 1.92
C PRO A 220 30.53 29.13 3.34
N THR A 221 31.58 28.36 3.49
CA THR A 221 32.01 27.76 4.75
C THR A 221 32.15 28.81 5.84
N LYS A 222 31.63 28.55 7.04
CA LYS A 222 31.71 29.42 8.20
C LYS A 222 32.70 28.90 9.24
N THR A 223 33.44 29.80 9.84
CA THR A 223 34.20 29.51 11.04
C THR A 223 33.38 29.88 12.26
N ILE A 224 32.96 28.87 13.03
CA ILE A 224 32.19 29.07 14.26
C ILE A 224 33.15 29.11 15.44
N LYS A 225 33.23 30.27 16.10
CA LYS A 225 33.93 30.38 17.37
C LYS A 225 33.17 29.66 18.47
N ARG A 226 33.88 28.91 19.28
CA ARG A 226 33.30 28.12 20.38
C ARG A 226 33.91 28.57 21.70
N TRP A 227 33.09 28.55 22.74
CA TRP A 227 33.48 28.93 24.10
C TRP A 227 33.14 27.79 25.06
N SER A 228 33.99 27.56 26.04
CA SER A 228 33.72 26.57 27.08
C SER A 228 32.67 27.11 28.04
N GLU A 229 31.54 26.43 28.16
CA GLU A 229 30.47 26.77 29.12
C GLU A 229 30.95 26.73 30.57
N LYS A 230 31.96 25.88 30.87
CA LYS A 230 32.52 25.74 32.23
C LYS A 230 33.55 26.79 32.58
N THR A 231 34.34 27.27 31.62
CA THR A 231 35.52 28.11 31.91
C THR A 231 35.50 29.46 31.21
N GLY A 232 34.55 29.72 30.31
CA GLY A 232 34.48 30.92 29.50
C GLY A 232 35.64 31.11 28.51
N LYS A 233 36.56 30.12 28.39
CA LYS A 233 37.71 30.22 27.48
C LYS A 233 37.31 29.88 26.06
N GLU A 234 37.93 30.55 25.09
CA GLU A 234 37.79 30.27 23.68
C GLU A 234 38.33 28.84 23.38
N LEU A 235 37.51 28.04 22.76
CA LEU A 235 37.86 26.69 22.27
C LEU A 235 38.28 26.79 20.82
N LYS A 236 38.95 25.75 20.29
CA LYS A 236 39.27 25.63 18.87
C LYS A 236 38.04 25.88 18.02
N SER A 237 38.07 26.85 17.14
CA SER A 237 37.00 27.16 16.20
C SER A 237 36.66 25.97 15.36
N ARG A 238 35.36 25.79 15.03
CA ARG A 238 34.86 24.75 14.15
C ARG A 238 34.54 25.33 12.78
N THR A 239 35.02 24.69 11.74
CA THR A 239 34.61 24.97 10.37
C THR A 239 33.30 24.27 10.10
N GLU A 240 32.31 24.97 9.57
CA GLU A 240 30.99 24.42 9.21
C GLU A 240 30.72 24.65 7.72
N GLU A 241 30.71 23.57 6.95
CA GLU A 241 30.24 23.56 5.57
C GLU A 241 28.74 23.58 5.54
N PHE A 242 28.16 24.17 4.49
CA PHE A 242 26.72 24.17 4.30
C PHE A 242 26.24 22.75 3.96
N ASN A 243 25.27 22.26 4.73
CA ASN A 243 24.60 20.98 4.51
C ASN A 243 23.17 21.23 4.00
N PRO A 244 22.87 20.95 2.72
CA PRO A 244 21.54 21.17 2.14
C PRO A 244 20.42 20.34 2.78
N ALA A 245 20.75 19.28 3.51
CA ALA A 245 19.77 18.48 4.26
C ALA A 245 19.37 19.13 5.62
N SER A 246 20.10 20.14 6.09
CA SER A 246 19.91 20.73 7.42
C SER A 246 18.94 21.91 7.40
N SER A 247 17.69 21.72 7.87
CA SER A 247 16.72 22.83 8.05
C SER A 247 17.25 23.95 8.93
N LYS A 248 18.08 23.63 9.93
CA LYS A 248 18.70 24.64 10.81
C LYS A 248 19.68 25.54 10.06
N GLN A 249 20.50 24.95 9.19
CA GLN A 249 21.46 25.74 8.40
C GLN A 249 20.72 26.55 7.33
N TRP A 250 19.71 25.98 6.66
CA TRP A 250 18.86 26.75 5.76
C TRP A 250 18.27 27.99 6.42
N ALA A 251 17.65 27.85 7.59
CA ALA A 251 17.07 28.97 8.32
C ALA A 251 18.10 30.06 8.62
N SER A 252 19.27 29.67 9.19
CA SER A 252 20.34 30.62 9.54
C SER A 252 20.91 31.33 8.31
N ARG A 253 21.09 30.62 7.17
CA ARG A 253 21.68 31.19 5.96
C ARG A 253 20.74 32.13 5.23
N LEU A 254 19.44 31.76 5.15
CA LEU A 254 18.43 32.61 4.51
C LEU A 254 18.13 33.86 5.34
N GLU A 255 18.16 33.77 6.66
CA GLU A 255 18.05 34.93 7.54
C GLU A 255 19.22 35.92 7.31
N GLU A 256 20.43 35.39 7.22
CA GLU A 256 21.65 36.21 7.04
C GLU A 256 21.69 36.93 5.68
N ILE A 257 21.28 36.24 4.59
CA ILE A 257 21.39 36.82 3.23
C ILE A 257 20.16 37.63 2.86
N HIS A 258 18.99 37.16 3.26
CA HIS A 258 17.71 37.74 2.83
C HIS A 258 16.87 38.34 3.97
N GLY A 259 17.30 38.21 5.22
CA GLY A 259 16.49 38.60 6.37
C GLY A 259 15.25 37.75 6.58
N TRP A 260 15.20 36.56 5.93
CA TRP A 260 14.06 35.66 6.05
C TRP A 260 14.11 34.84 7.32
N VAL A 261 13.09 34.93 8.16
CA VAL A 261 12.99 34.21 9.43
C VAL A 261 12.08 33.00 9.30
N ALA A 262 12.61 31.81 9.58
CA ALA A 262 11.85 30.58 9.55
C ALA A 262 10.83 30.50 10.68
N LYS A 263 9.65 29.95 10.41
CA LYS A 263 8.72 29.53 11.47
C LYS A 263 9.32 28.36 12.25
N THR A 264 9.03 28.30 13.54
CA THR A 264 9.47 27.20 14.40
C THR A 264 8.35 26.21 14.68
N SER A 265 8.71 24.94 14.83
CA SER A 265 7.82 23.89 15.32
C SER A 265 7.50 24.10 16.82
N GLU A 266 6.52 23.38 17.35
CA GLU A 266 6.21 23.36 18.80
C GLU A 266 7.42 23.01 19.67
N LYS A 267 8.39 22.27 19.12
CA LYS A 267 9.65 21.90 19.78
C LYS A 267 10.77 22.94 19.59
N GLY A 268 10.49 24.10 18.99
CA GLY A 268 11.47 25.18 18.77
C GLY A 268 12.44 24.97 17.60
N PHE A 269 12.24 23.94 16.75
CA PHE A 269 13.10 23.73 15.56
C PHE A 269 12.57 24.53 14.36
N PRO A 270 13.47 25.15 13.54
CA PRO A 270 13.05 25.86 12.34
C PRO A 270 12.44 24.91 11.32
N ILE A 271 11.31 25.32 10.73
CA ILE A 271 10.62 24.60 9.66
C ILE A 271 11.10 25.14 8.33
N VAL A 272 11.85 24.32 7.60
CA VAL A 272 12.29 24.59 6.23
C VAL A 272 12.06 23.29 5.47
N ASP A 273 10.80 23.02 5.14
CA ASP A 273 10.37 21.88 4.34
C ASP A 273 10.24 22.24 2.85
N GLU A 274 9.77 21.32 2.03
CA GLU A 274 9.59 21.52 0.60
C GLU A 274 8.54 22.61 0.31
N GLU A 275 7.46 22.70 1.10
CA GLU A 275 6.42 23.74 0.93
C GLU A 275 7.00 25.13 1.20
N VAL A 276 7.82 25.24 2.24
CA VAL A 276 8.52 26.51 2.57
C VAL A 276 9.47 26.88 1.44
N LEU A 277 10.39 26.00 1.04
CA LEU A 277 11.34 26.29 -0.04
C LEU A 277 10.62 26.67 -1.35
N LYS A 278 9.54 25.98 -1.69
CA LYS A 278 8.71 26.26 -2.88
C LYS A 278 8.06 27.65 -2.85
N SER A 279 7.76 28.16 -1.65
CA SER A 279 7.15 29.47 -1.48
C SER A 279 8.13 30.64 -1.56
N LEU A 280 9.46 30.37 -1.50
CA LEU A 280 10.50 31.38 -1.47
C LEU A 280 10.92 31.80 -2.90
N PRO A 281 11.11 33.10 -3.16
CA PRO A 281 11.47 33.59 -4.49
C PRO A 281 12.98 33.47 -4.81
N TYR A 282 13.76 32.82 -3.94
CA TYR A 282 15.22 32.78 -4.02
C TYR A 282 15.72 31.65 -4.93
N LYS A 283 16.81 31.89 -5.66
CA LYS A 283 17.41 30.89 -6.57
C LYS A 283 17.90 29.65 -5.80
N GLU A 284 18.56 29.88 -4.67
CA GLU A 284 19.07 28.82 -3.80
C GLU A 284 17.95 27.96 -3.20
N ALA A 285 16.76 28.52 -2.96
CA ALA A 285 15.61 27.73 -2.53
C ALA A 285 15.17 26.71 -3.61
N LYS A 286 15.27 27.08 -4.89
CA LYS A 286 15.03 26.14 -6.01
C LYS A 286 16.06 25.02 -6.06
N LEU A 287 17.35 25.35 -5.86
CA LEU A 287 18.42 24.34 -5.75
C LEU A 287 18.19 23.42 -4.55
N GLY A 288 17.72 23.96 -3.42
CA GLY A 288 17.36 23.19 -2.24
C GLY A 288 16.21 22.22 -2.47
N LEU A 289 15.22 22.60 -3.28
CA LEU A 289 14.13 21.70 -3.70
C LEU A 289 14.66 20.58 -4.61
N GLU A 290 15.43 20.93 -5.63
CA GLU A 290 16.05 19.98 -6.55
C GLU A 290 16.95 18.99 -5.80
N PHE A 291 17.78 19.46 -4.86
CA PHE A 291 18.60 18.62 -3.99
C PHE A 291 17.77 17.59 -3.24
N ARG A 292 16.68 18.00 -2.60
CA ARG A 292 15.81 17.10 -1.82
C ARG A 292 15.15 16.06 -2.69
N GLU A 293 14.62 16.47 -3.84
CA GLU A 293 13.97 15.58 -4.81
C GLU A 293 14.97 14.54 -5.33
N ILE A 294 16.15 14.97 -5.78
CA ILE A 294 17.19 14.07 -6.28
C ILE A 294 17.67 13.13 -5.16
N ASN A 295 17.92 13.65 -3.96
CA ASN A 295 18.39 12.82 -2.84
C ASN A 295 17.37 11.75 -2.44
N LYS A 296 16.07 12.06 -2.48
CA LYS A 296 15.00 11.08 -2.28
C LYS A 296 15.03 10.00 -3.37
N LYS A 297 15.15 10.39 -4.65
CA LYS A 297 15.22 9.44 -5.76
C LYS A 297 16.47 8.55 -5.68
N ILE A 298 17.64 9.10 -5.34
CA ILE A 298 18.88 8.32 -5.12
C ILE A 298 18.64 7.24 -4.06
N THR A 299 18.05 7.61 -2.91
CA THR A 299 17.77 6.65 -1.84
C THR A 299 16.83 5.54 -2.30
N MET A 300 15.81 5.86 -3.11
CA MET A 300 14.86 4.89 -3.63
C MET A 300 15.51 3.94 -4.64
N VAL A 301 16.27 4.47 -5.61
CA VAL A 301 16.95 3.65 -6.63
C VAL A 301 17.99 2.75 -5.99
N ALA A 302 18.77 3.26 -5.04
CA ALA A 302 19.73 2.46 -4.28
C ALA A 302 19.05 1.32 -3.47
N ASP A 303 17.89 1.59 -2.85
CA ASP A 303 17.11 0.54 -2.16
C ASP A 303 16.58 -0.50 -3.16
N TRP A 304 16.11 -0.10 -4.34
CA TRP A 304 15.65 -1.03 -5.37
C TRP A 304 16.77 -1.94 -5.88
N LEU A 305 17.94 -1.37 -6.20
CA LEU A 305 19.11 -2.12 -6.65
C LEU A 305 19.55 -3.18 -5.62
N GLN A 306 19.48 -2.88 -4.32
CA GLN A 306 19.78 -3.84 -3.26
C GLN A 306 18.76 -4.96 -3.13
N ARG A 307 17.53 -4.77 -3.66
CA ARG A 307 16.43 -5.73 -3.54
C ARG A 307 16.24 -6.62 -4.77
N VAL A 308 16.97 -6.36 -5.84
CA VAL A 308 16.94 -7.26 -7.00
C VAL A 308 17.48 -8.62 -6.59
N GLN A 309 16.74 -9.68 -6.90
CA GLN A 309 17.13 -11.07 -6.65
C GLN A 309 17.86 -11.67 -7.86
N ASP A 310 18.31 -12.92 -7.71
CA ASP A 310 19.10 -13.63 -8.73
C ASP A 310 18.36 -13.82 -10.06
N ASP A 311 17.03 -13.73 -10.03
CA ASP A 311 16.16 -13.79 -11.22
C ASP A 311 15.97 -12.42 -11.92
N GLY A 312 16.68 -11.38 -11.48
CA GLY A 312 16.59 -10.04 -12.04
C GLY A 312 15.31 -9.28 -11.65
N ARG A 313 14.60 -9.72 -10.59
CA ARG A 313 13.32 -9.16 -10.18
C ARG A 313 13.34 -8.60 -8.77
N ILE A 314 12.39 -7.71 -8.51
CA ILE A 314 12.09 -7.18 -7.18
C ILE A 314 10.78 -7.80 -6.70
N HIS A 315 10.82 -8.54 -5.60
CA HIS A 315 9.67 -9.23 -5.01
C HIS A 315 9.06 -8.39 -3.86
N GLY A 316 8.42 -7.30 -4.24
CA GLY A 316 7.74 -6.41 -3.29
C GLY A 316 6.52 -7.08 -2.65
N ARG A 317 6.28 -6.78 -1.37
CA ARG A 317 5.12 -7.30 -0.64
C ARG A 317 3.91 -6.40 -0.81
N THR A 318 2.78 -7.01 -1.14
CA THR A 318 1.47 -6.35 -1.17
C THR A 318 0.57 -6.94 -0.10
N ASN A 319 0.20 -6.12 0.89
CA ASN A 319 -0.80 -6.48 1.90
C ASN A 319 -2.18 -6.02 1.44
N SER A 320 -3.07 -6.94 1.15
CA SER A 320 -4.42 -6.66 0.64
C SER A 320 -5.25 -5.74 1.55
N GLN A 321 -4.96 -5.71 2.86
CA GLN A 321 -5.67 -4.93 3.88
C GLN A 321 -4.70 -4.06 4.68
N GLY A 322 -3.98 -3.18 3.99
CA GLY A 322 -2.93 -2.37 4.59
C GLY A 322 -3.40 -1.12 5.34
N THR A 323 -4.63 -0.66 5.11
CA THR A 323 -5.17 0.58 5.65
C THR A 323 -6.53 0.39 6.32
N ALA A 324 -6.93 1.35 7.16
CA ALA A 324 -8.25 1.34 7.81
C ALA A 324 -9.44 1.42 6.82
N THR A 325 -9.21 1.89 5.60
CA THR A 325 -10.22 1.94 4.52
C THR A 325 -10.24 0.66 3.68
N GLY A 326 -9.40 -0.34 3.98
CA GLY A 326 -9.28 -1.58 3.25
C GLY A 326 -8.42 -1.49 1.97
N ARG A 327 -7.76 -0.36 1.69
CA ARG A 327 -6.77 -0.26 0.60
C ARG A 327 -5.56 -1.13 0.89
N ALA A 328 -4.96 -1.67 -0.16
CA ALA A 328 -3.69 -2.36 -0.09
C ALA A 328 -2.56 -1.43 0.37
N SER A 329 -1.52 -2.00 0.94
CA SER A 329 -0.26 -1.32 1.22
C SER A 329 0.90 -2.14 0.71
N HIS A 330 1.99 -1.46 0.37
CA HIS A 330 3.18 -2.06 -0.22
C HIS A 330 4.39 -1.87 0.69
N SER A 331 5.31 -2.83 0.65
CA SER A 331 6.57 -2.79 1.40
C SER A 331 7.63 -3.67 0.74
N GLN A 332 8.87 -3.38 1.00
CA GLN A 332 10.04 -4.18 0.62
C GLN A 332 10.23 -4.46 -0.90
N PRO A 333 10.20 -3.42 -1.76
CA PRO A 333 10.01 -2.00 -1.49
C PRO A 333 8.54 -1.58 -1.56
N ASN A 334 8.26 -0.32 -1.17
CA ASN A 334 6.94 0.25 -1.39
C ASN A 334 6.81 0.74 -2.85
N VAL A 335 6.36 -0.14 -3.74
CA VAL A 335 6.19 0.16 -5.18
C VAL A 335 5.16 1.26 -5.44
N ALA A 336 4.21 1.49 -4.51
CA ALA A 336 3.26 2.60 -4.63
C ALA A 336 3.89 3.99 -4.46
N GLN A 337 5.15 4.06 -4.05
CA GLN A 337 5.92 5.30 -3.94
C GLN A 337 6.89 5.53 -5.11
N VAL A 338 6.90 4.65 -6.13
CA VAL A 338 7.69 4.88 -7.34
C VAL A 338 7.28 6.21 -7.95
N PRO A 339 8.22 7.17 -8.12
CA PRO A 339 7.88 8.49 -8.63
C PRO A 339 7.29 8.43 -10.04
N SER A 340 6.49 9.44 -10.40
CA SER A 340 6.00 9.62 -11.77
C SER A 340 7.11 10.02 -12.77
N ASP A 341 8.37 10.19 -12.32
CA ASP A 341 9.54 10.40 -13.18
C ASP A 341 9.71 9.18 -14.10
N SER A 342 9.62 9.41 -15.41
CA SER A 342 9.70 8.37 -16.43
C SER A 342 10.99 7.54 -16.34
N ARG A 343 12.11 8.14 -15.92
CA ARG A 343 13.38 7.43 -15.74
C ARG A 343 13.30 6.39 -14.61
N CYS A 344 12.59 6.71 -13.51
CA CYS A 344 12.38 5.78 -12.41
C CYS A 344 11.42 4.65 -12.80
N ARG A 345 10.31 4.97 -13.48
CA ARG A 345 9.34 3.97 -13.93
C ARG A 345 9.89 3.06 -15.04
N ALA A 346 10.75 3.60 -15.92
CA ALA A 346 11.37 2.82 -16.97
C ALA A 346 12.27 1.66 -16.47
N LEU A 347 12.69 1.72 -15.21
CA LEU A 347 13.47 0.63 -14.58
C LEU A 347 12.63 -0.63 -14.33
N PHE A 348 11.31 -0.51 -14.27
CA PHE A 348 10.38 -1.62 -14.01
C PHE A 348 9.82 -2.13 -15.33
N LYS A 349 10.11 -3.38 -15.66
CA LYS A 349 9.78 -4.05 -16.92
C LYS A 349 9.29 -5.48 -16.69
N PRO A 350 8.71 -6.17 -17.69
CA PRO A 350 8.46 -7.61 -17.61
C PRO A 350 9.73 -8.41 -17.30
N GLY A 351 9.58 -9.59 -16.71
CA GLY A 351 10.73 -10.46 -16.44
C GLY A 351 11.39 -10.96 -17.72
N PRO A 352 10.66 -11.59 -18.66
CA PRO A 352 11.23 -11.98 -19.96
C PRO A 352 11.50 -10.76 -20.86
N ASP A 353 12.71 -10.69 -21.45
CA ASP A 353 13.15 -9.54 -22.24
C ASP A 353 12.33 -9.30 -23.52
N ASN A 354 11.68 -10.35 -24.05
CA ASN A 354 10.85 -10.28 -25.24
C ASN A 354 9.36 -10.02 -24.95
N TRP A 355 8.98 -9.83 -23.70
CA TRP A 355 7.61 -9.55 -23.32
C TRP A 355 7.29 -8.05 -23.34
N VAL A 356 6.00 -7.74 -23.47
CA VAL A 356 5.47 -6.39 -23.31
C VAL A 356 4.80 -6.24 -21.95
N GLN A 357 4.72 -5.01 -21.51
CA GLN A 357 3.97 -4.61 -20.32
C GLN A 357 2.64 -4.02 -20.73
N VAL A 358 1.58 -4.43 -20.05
CA VAL A 358 0.25 -3.86 -20.15
C VAL A 358 -0.05 -3.16 -18.84
N GLY A 359 -0.12 -1.83 -18.86
CA GLY A 359 -0.60 -1.01 -17.74
C GLY A 359 -2.07 -0.69 -17.94
N CYS A 360 -2.87 -0.88 -16.90
CA CYS A 360 -4.31 -0.57 -16.94
C CYS A 360 -4.72 0.17 -15.67
N ASP A 361 -5.46 1.27 -15.82
CA ASP A 361 -5.89 2.16 -14.73
C ASP A 361 -7.40 2.36 -14.73
N LEU A 362 -8.02 2.38 -13.54
CA LEU A 362 -9.45 2.64 -13.38
C LEU A 362 -9.77 4.11 -13.66
N SER A 363 -10.58 4.39 -14.67
CA SER A 363 -10.92 5.74 -15.11
C SER A 363 -11.70 6.50 -14.03
N GLY A 364 -11.02 7.38 -13.29
CA GLY A 364 -11.63 8.33 -12.33
C GLY A 364 -12.43 7.67 -11.21
N ILE A 365 -11.91 6.59 -10.62
CA ILE A 365 -12.65 5.74 -9.67
C ILE A 365 -13.20 6.51 -8.47
N GLU A 366 -12.49 7.50 -7.92
CA GLU A 366 -12.99 8.30 -6.79
C GLU A 366 -14.26 9.08 -7.15
N LEU A 367 -14.30 9.68 -8.34
CA LEU A 367 -15.49 10.42 -8.80
C LEU A 367 -16.64 9.48 -9.16
N ARG A 368 -16.35 8.28 -9.67
CA ARG A 368 -17.36 7.25 -9.92
C ARG A 368 -17.93 6.69 -8.61
N CYS A 369 -17.12 6.50 -7.58
CA CYS A 369 -17.58 6.18 -6.23
C CYS A 369 -18.46 7.28 -5.65
N LEU A 370 -18.06 8.55 -5.81
CA LEU A 370 -18.86 9.69 -5.39
C LEU A 370 -20.22 9.69 -6.10
N ALA A 371 -20.25 9.56 -7.43
CA ALA A 371 -21.46 9.50 -8.22
C ALA A 371 -22.37 8.33 -7.83
N HIS A 372 -21.80 7.16 -7.55
CA HIS A 372 -22.55 6.00 -7.05
C HIS A 372 -23.34 6.35 -5.77
N TYR A 373 -22.68 6.94 -4.77
CA TYR A 373 -23.35 7.30 -3.52
C TYR A 373 -24.28 8.51 -3.66
N MET A 374 -23.96 9.45 -4.56
CA MET A 374 -24.83 10.60 -4.84
C MET A 374 -26.12 10.22 -5.56
N HIS A 375 -26.13 9.10 -6.27
CA HIS A 375 -27.30 8.65 -7.06
C HIS A 375 -28.60 8.61 -6.24
N ALA A 376 -28.54 8.27 -4.95
CA ALA A 376 -29.69 8.29 -4.06
C ALA A 376 -30.29 9.70 -3.81
N TYR A 377 -29.55 10.76 -4.16
CA TYR A 377 -29.93 12.16 -3.91
C TYR A 377 -30.14 12.98 -5.18
N ASP A 378 -29.58 12.55 -6.33
CA ASP A 378 -29.64 13.27 -7.60
C ASP A 378 -30.19 12.45 -8.78
N SER A 379 -30.59 11.17 -8.51
CA SER A 379 -31.10 10.25 -9.52
C SER A 379 -30.16 10.07 -10.73
N GLY A 380 -28.85 10.21 -10.50
CA GLY A 380 -27.81 9.98 -11.50
C GLY A 380 -27.37 11.22 -12.29
N ALA A 381 -27.77 12.42 -11.90
CA ALA A 381 -27.36 13.65 -12.60
C ALA A 381 -25.84 13.79 -12.64
N TYR A 382 -25.15 13.56 -11.52
CA TYR A 382 -23.69 13.64 -11.48
C TYR A 382 -23.01 12.50 -12.28
N THR A 383 -23.63 11.31 -12.33
CA THR A 383 -23.19 10.19 -13.19
C THR A 383 -23.21 10.60 -14.67
N ASN A 384 -24.29 11.25 -15.13
CA ASN A 384 -24.40 11.70 -16.52
C ASN A 384 -23.30 12.70 -16.88
N GLU A 385 -22.94 13.60 -15.97
CA GLU A 385 -21.83 14.55 -16.20
C GLU A 385 -20.45 13.85 -16.31
N ILE A 386 -20.26 12.73 -15.59
CA ILE A 386 -19.04 11.93 -15.72
C ILE A 386 -18.99 11.22 -17.07
N LEU A 387 -20.12 10.68 -17.54
CA LEU A 387 -20.15 9.81 -18.72
C LEU A 387 -20.25 10.58 -20.04
N SER A 388 -20.92 11.72 -20.06
CA SER A 388 -21.22 12.46 -21.30
C SER A 388 -20.68 13.89 -21.34
N GLY A 389 -20.14 14.39 -20.21
CA GLY A 389 -19.64 15.75 -20.05
C GLY A 389 -18.16 15.85 -19.68
N ASP A 390 -17.73 17.06 -19.35
CA ASP A 390 -16.46 17.29 -18.66
C ASP A 390 -16.75 17.60 -17.18
N ILE A 391 -16.63 16.58 -16.34
CA ILE A 391 -16.92 16.68 -14.91
C ILE A 391 -16.08 17.76 -14.20
N HIS A 392 -14.85 18.00 -14.65
CA HIS A 392 -14.01 19.04 -14.06
C HIS A 392 -14.47 20.44 -14.43
N THR A 393 -14.91 20.65 -15.67
CA THR A 393 -15.56 21.89 -16.08
C THR A 393 -16.92 22.10 -15.39
N HIS A 394 -17.70 21.02 -15.20
CA HIS A 394 -18.92 21.08 -14.40
C HIS A 394 -18.64 21.53 -12.96
N ASN A 395 -17.66 20.88 -12.30
CA ASN A 395 -17.26 21.23 -10.93
C ASN A 395 -16.65 22.64 -10.85
N GLN A 396 -15.93 23.11 -11.88
CA GLN A 396 -15.40 24.48 -11.98
C GLN A 396 -16.52 25.51 -11.90
N LYS A 397 -17.56 25.34 -12.73
CA LYS A 397 -18.72 26.22 -12.74
C LYS A 397 -19.51 26.17 -11.43
N ALA A 398 -19.65 24.97 -10.86
CA ALA A 398 -20.39 24.78 -9.62
C ALA A 398 -19.71 25.49 -8.43
N ALA A 399 -18.40 25.41 -8.32
CA ALA A 399 -17.65 26.05 -7.23
C ALA A 399 -17.21 27.49 -7.53
N GLY A 400 -17.45 28.03 -8.75
CA GLY A 400 -16.99 29.34 -9.13
C GLY A 400 -15.45 29.46 -9.20
N LEU A 401 -14.77 28.39 -9.64
CA LEU A 401 -13.31 28.33 -9.67
C LEU A 401 -12.72 28.95 -10.94
N PRO A 402 -11.50 29.56 -10.86
CA PRO A 402 -10.90 30.25 -11.99
C PRO A 402 -10.54 29.31 -13.15
N THR A 403 -10.04 28.13 -12.86
CA THR A 403 -9.55 27.18 -13.87
C THR A 403 -10.08 25.76 -13.65
N ARG A 404 -10.06 24.95 -14.72
CA ARG A 404 -10.39 23.54 -14.69
C ARG A 404 -9.45 22.73 -13.76
N ASP A 405 -8.17 23.11 -13.72
CA ASP A 405 -7.17 22.47 -12.85
C ASP A 405 -7.43 22.79 -11.37
N ASN A 406 -7.84 24.02 -11.06
CA ASN A 406 -8.32 24.35 -9.71
C ASN A 406 -9.52 23.48 -9.33
N ALA A 407 -10.44 23.22 -10.26
CA ALA A 407 -11.60 22.37 -10.00
C ALA A 407 -11.21 20.91 -9.77
N LYS A 408 -10.28 20.37 -10.56
CA LYS A 408 -9.71 19.04 -10.34
C LYS A 408 -9.11 18.95 -8.93
N THR A 409 -8.23 19.86 -8.56
CA THR A 409 -7.61 19.90 -7.24
C THR A 409 -8.64 20.10 -6.12
N PHE A 410 -9.64 20.96 -6.33
CA PHE A 410 -10.69 21.26 -5.35
C PHE A 410 -11.57 20.06 -5.04
N ILE A 411 -12.08 19.35 -6.08
CA ILE A 411 -12.98 18.22 -5.85
C ILE A 411 -12.29 17.07 -5.12
N TYR A 412 -11.05 16.74 -5.48
CA TYR A 412 -10.29 15.73 -4.77
C TYR A 412 -9.96 16.15 -3.34
N ALA A 413 -9.54 17.40 -3.12
CA ALA A 413 -9.31 17.93 -1.78
C ALA A 413 -10.58 17.85 -0.91
N LEU A 414 -11.74 18.20 -1.48
CA LEU A 414 -13.05 18.13 -0.81
C LEU A 414 -13.41 16.68 -0.47
N CYS A 415 -13.25 15.74 -1.40
CA CYS A 415 -13.47 14.30 -1.18
C CYS A 415 -12.56 13.73 -0.09
N TYR A 416 -11.32 14.22 -0.02
CA TYR A 416 -10.35 13.83 1.02
C TYR A 416 -10.55 14.55 2.36
N GLY A 417 -11.61 15.36 2.50
CA GLY A 417 -11.96 16.00 3.75
C GLY A 417 -11.11 17.22 4.10
N ALA A 418 -10.51 17.88 3.08
CA ALA A 418 -9.72 19.09 3.30
C ALA A 418 -10.53 20.18 4.01
N GLY A 419 -9.93 20.81 5.03
CA GLY A 419 -10.50 21.96 5.70
C GLY A 419 -10.48 23.23 4.84
N ASP A 420 -11.27 24.22 5.23
CA ASP A 420 -11.49 25.45 4.48
C ASP A 420 -10.18 26.22 4.14
N LYS A 421 -9.18 26.14 5.04
CA LYS A 421 -7.84 26.73 4.79
C LYS A 421 -7.15 26.11 3.56
N LYS A 422 -7.18 24.77 3.42
CA LYS A 422 -6.59 24.07 2.27
C LYS A 422 -7.39 24.34 1.00
N LEU A 423 -8.72 24.34 1.08
CA LEU A 423 -9.57 24.67 -0.07
C LEU A 423 -9.35 26.10 -0.56
N GLY A 424 -9.22 27.08 0.35
CA GLY A 424 -8.91 28.47 -0.03
C GLY A 424 -7.54 28.62 -0.69
N SER A 425 -6.53 27.86 -0.22
CA SER A 425 -5.18 27.94 -0.80
C SER A 425 -5.10 27.49 -2.27
N ILE A 426 -6.07 26.74 -2.78
CA ILE A 426 -6.16 26.30 -4.19
C ILE A 426 -6.30 27.49 -5.13
N VAL A 427 -6.94 28.56 -4.68
CA VAL A 427 -7.12 29.81 -5.43
C VAL A 427 -6.22 30.95 -4.92
N GLY A 428 -5.18 30.63 -4.14
CA GLY A 428 -4.31 31.63 -3.52
C GLY A 428 -4.98 32.45 -2.39
N GLY A 429 -6.16 32.00 -1.92
CA GLY A 429 -7.00 32.67 -0.92
C GLY A 429 -6.79 32.15 0.52
N LYS A 430 -7.63 32.66 1.43
CA LYS A 430 -7.64 32.33 2.87
C LYS A 430 -8.73 31.32 3.21
N SER A 431 -8.89 30.98 4.48
CA SER A 431 -9.91 30.04 4.98
C SER A 431 -11.34 30.50 4.64
N ALA A 432 -11.61 31.81 4.64
CA ALA A 432 -12.91 32.37 4.26
C ALA A 432 -13.26 32.08 2.79
N ASP A 433 -12.26 32.14 1.89
CA ASP A 433 -12.46 31.81 0.47
C ASP A 433 -12.79 30.32 0.32
N GLY A 434 -12.09 29.43 1.07
CA GLY A 434 -12.39 28.01 1.05
C GLY A 434 -13.79 27.68 1.55
N ALA A 435 -14.24 28.34 2.63
CA ALA A 435 -15.61 28.20 3.15
C ALA A 435 -16.65 28.65 2.11
N ARG A 436 -16.41 29.80 1.43
CA ARG A 436 -17.27 30.29 0.35
C ARG A 436 -17.35 29.30 -0.82
N LEU A 437 -16.21 28.86 -1.35
CA LEU A 437 -16.15 27.90 -2.47
C LEU A 437 -16.92 26.62 -2.16
N LYS A 438 -16.74 26.08 -0.95
CA LYS A 438 -17.44 24.90 -0.46
C LYS A 438 -18.96 25.12 -0.34
N SER A 439 -19.38 26.27 0.17
CA SER A 439 -20.79 26.64 0.28
C SER A 439 -21.45 26.79 -1.09
N GLU A 440 -20.81 27.49 -2.02
CA GLU A 440 -21.26 27.64 -3.40
C GLU A 440 -21.39 26.28 -4.09
N PHE A 441 -20.39 25.41 -3.96
CA PHE A 441 -20.40 24.07 -4.51
C PHE A 441 -21.57 23.23 -3.98
N PHE A 442 -21.79 23.21 -2.67
CA PHE A 442 -22.91 22.47 -2.06
C PHE A 442 -24.28 23.04 -2.41
N THR A 443 -24.37 24.36 -2.69
CA THR A 443 -25.58 24.99 -3.18
C THR A 443 -25.91 24.58 -4.60
N LYS A 444 -24.90 24.48 -5.47
CA LYS A 444 -25.05 24.08 -6.87
C LYS A 444 -25.19 22.56 -7.04
N ILE A 445 -24.55 21.77 -6.17
CA ILE A 445 -24.61 20.30 -6.15
C ILE A 445 -25.14 19.84 -4.78
N PRO A 446 -26.45 19.99 -4.50
CA PRO A 446 -27.02 19.68 -3.18
C PRO A 446 -26.86 18.21 -2.76
N ALA A 447 -26.79 17.28 -3.72
CA ALA A 447 -26.55 15.86 -3.47
C ALA A 447 -25.24 15.59 -2.72
N MET A 448 -24.18 16.35 -3.04
CA MET A 448 -22.89 16.26 -2.35
C MET A 448 -22.99 16.70 -0.90
N GLY A 449 -23.74 17.76 -0.63
CA GLY A 449 -24.02 18.23 0.76
C GLY A 449 -24.79 17.19 1.56
N LYS A 450 -25.85 16.62 0.98
CA LYS A 450 -26.69 15.58 1.60
C LYS A 450 -25.88 14.31 1.91
N LEU A 451 -25.08 13.82 0.94
CA LEU A 451 -24.21 12.66 1.13
C LEU A 451 -23.20 12.89 2.26
N THR A 452 -22.53 14.06 2.23
CA THR A 452 -21.55 14.43 3.28
C THR A 452 -22.19 14.46 4.66
N ALA A 453 -23.39 15.04 4.78
CA ALA A 453 -24.13 15.09 6.04
C ALA A 453 -24.55 13.69 6.53
N ALA A 454 -25.05 12.84 5.63
CA ALA A 454 -25.44 11.47 5.94
C ALA A 454 -24.26 10.61 6.39
N ALA A 455 -23.11 10.70 5.70
CA ALA A 455 -21.89 9.97 6.09
C ALA A 455 -21.39 10.41 7.48
N LYS A 456 -21.38 11.72 7.76
CA LYS A 456 -21.01 12.26 9.09
C LYS A 456 -21.98 11.81 10.19
N PHE A 457 -23.28 11.88 9.93
CA PHE A 457 -24.29 11.44 10.89
C PHE A 457 -24.12 9.97 11.26
N LYS A 458 -23.91 9.09 10.24
CA LYS A 458 -23.69 7.67 10.47
C LYS A 458 -22.38 7.41 11.22
N ALA A 459 -21.30 8.10 10.85
CA ALA A 459 -20.02 8.00 11.54
C ALA A 459 -20.11 8.43 13.01
N ARG A 460 -20.85 9.51 13.31
CA ARG A 460 -21.10 9.96 14.70
C ARG A 460 -21.89 8.96 15.51
N ARG A 461 -22.92 8.35 14.92
CA ARG A 461 -23.81 7.42 15.60
C ARG A 461 -23.15 6.05 15.84
N ASP A 462 -22.49 5.49 14.80
CA ASP A 462 -22.05 4.09 14.77
C ASP A 462 -20.52 3.94 14.89
N GLY A 463 -19.74 5.01 14.70
CA GLY A 463 -18.28 4.96 14.61
C GLY A 463 -17.76 4.26 13.33
N LYS A 464 -18.66 3.77 12.49
CA LYS A 464 -18.37 2.93 11.34
C LYS A 464 -19.22 3.30 10.12
N LEU A 465 -18.71 2.96 8.93
CA LEU A 465 -19.45 3.03 7.67
C LEU A 465 -19.45 1.65 7.01
N ARG A 466 -20.56 1.31 6.35
CA ARG A 466 -20.70 0.10 5.56
C ARG A 466 -20.41 0.40 4.09
N LEU A 467 -19.52 -0.37 3.48
CA LEU A 467 -19.12 -0.23 2.08
C LEU A 467 -20.04 -1.06 1.15
N VAL A 468 -19.78 -0.96 -0.14
CA VAL A 468 -20.62 -1.55 -1.22
C VAL A 468 -20.66 -3.08 -1.19
N ASP A 469 -19.65 -3.77 -0.66
CA ASP A 469 -19.59 -5.22 -0.47
C ASP A 469 -20.10 -5.69 0.90
N GLY A 470 -20.57 -4.77 1.72
CA GLY A 470 -21.12 -5.05 3.04
C GLY A 470 -20.10 -4.99 4.19
N ARG A 471 -18.77 -4.88 3.93
CA ARG A 471 -17.78 -4.72 5.00
C ARG A 471 -17.98 -3.42 5.77
N GLU A 472 -17.58 -3.43 7.03
CA GLU A 472 -17.57 -2.24 7.88
C GLU A 472 -16.16 -1.66 8.00
N VAL A 473 -16.05 -0.34 7.91
CA VAL A 473 -14.80 0.40 8.11
C VAL A 473 -14.95 1.41 9.22
N THR A 474 -13.95 1.51 10.08
CA THR A 474 -13.93 2.44 11.21
C THR A 474 -13.68 3.87 10.72
N VAL A 475 -14.42 4.84 11.26
CA VAL A 475 -14.23 6.26 10.96
C VAL A 475 -13.55 6.94 12.14
N ARG A 476 -12.31 7.41 11.94
CA ARG A 476 -11.50 8.05 13.00
C ARG A 476 -12.00 9.42 13.43
N GLY A 477 -12.80 10.08 12.59
CA GLY A 477 -13.38 11.39 12.89
C GLY A 477 -14.44 11.77 11.86
N GLU A 478 -15.48 12.49 12.28
CA GLU A 478 -16.59 12.87 11.39
C GLU A 478 -16.16 13.59 10.12
N HIS A 479 -15.08 14.38 10.18
CA HIS A 479 -14.56 15.11 9.03
C HIS A 479 -13.95 14.18 7.98
N THR A 480 -13.54 12.97 8.34
CA THR A 480 -12.98 11.96 7.44
C THR A 480 -14.04 11.01 6.87
N ALA A 481 -15.30 11.11 7.29
CA ALA A 481 -16.35 10.13 6.95
C ALA A 481 -16.54 9.98 5.43
N LEU A 482 -16.63 11.07 4.69
CA LEU A 482 -16.77 11.02 3.24
C LEU A 482 -15.54 10.39 2.59
N ASN A 483 -14.34 10.81 2.99
CA ASN A 483 -13.09 10.23 2.50
C ASN A 483 -13.02 8.72 2.76
N THR A 484 -13.35 8.29 3.99
CA THR A 484 -13.38 6.86 4.37
C THR A 484 -14.35 6.09 3.48
N LEU A 485 -15.53 6.64 3.19
CA LEU A 485 -16.53 6.02 2.33
C LEU A 485 -16.02 5.85 0.90
N LEU A 486 -15.48 6.91 0.30
CA LEU A 486 -15.05 6.91 -1.09
C LEU A 486 -13.79 6.06 -1.31
N GLN A 487 -12.79 6.21 -0.44
CA GLN A 487 -11.57 5.39 -0.51
C GLN A 487 -11.85 3.91 -0.27
N GLY A 488 -12.76 3.60 0.67
CA GLY A 488 -13.16 2.23 0.92
C GLY A 488 -13.90 1.61 -0.26
N ALA A 489 -14.82 2.34 -0.89
CA ALA A 489 -15.52 1.88 -2.08
C ALA A 489 -14.56 1.65 -3.25
N GLY A 490 -13.64 2.57 -3.52
CA GLY A 490 -12.59 2.41 -4.52
C GLY A 490 -11.73 1.17 -4.27
N ALA A 491 -11.35 0.92 -3.01
CA ALA A 491 -10.60 -0.27 -2.64
C ALA A 491 -11.39 -1.57 -2.91
N VAL A 492 -12.69 -1.59 -2.62
CA VAL A 492 -13.55 -2.75 -2.91
C VAL A 492 -13.67 -3.00 -4.41
N VAL A 493 -13.87 -1.95 -5.21
CA VAL A 493 -13.92 -2.08 -6.69
C VAL A 493 -12.60 -2.61 -7.22
N SER A 494 -11.48 -2.05 -6.81
CA SER A 494 -10.15 -2.47 -7.27
C SER A 494 -9.84 -3.92 -6.88
N LYS A 495 -10.27 -4.37 -5.70
CA LYS A 495 -10.17 -5.77 -5.27
C LYS A 495 -11.08 -6.70 -6.08
N ALA A 496 -12.30 -6.28 -6.36
CA ALA A 496 -13.20 -7.07 -7.22
C ALA A 496 -12.64 -7.19 -8.63
N TRP A 497 -12.08 -6.10 -9.14
CA TRP A 497 -11.42 -6.05 -10.42
C TRP A 497 -10.27 -7.06 -10.53
N ILE A 498 -9.32 -7.08 -9.56
CA ILE A 498 -8.16 -8.01 -9.61
C ILE A 498 -8.60 -9.49 -9.56
N VAL A 499 -9.63 -9.80 -8.77
CA VAL A 499 -10.14 -11.19 -8.69
C VAL A 499 -10.80 -11.62 -10.00
N ILE A 500 -11.58 -10.74 -10.62
CA ILE A 500 -12.24 -11.03 -11.91
C ILE A 500 -11.21 -11.07 -13.03
N ALA A 501 -10.28 -10.12 -13.07
CA ALA A 501 -9.21 -10.07 -14.07
C ALA A 501 -8.36 -11.35 -14.04
N LYS A 502 -7.93 -11.78 -12.86
CA LYS A 502 -7.17 -13.03 -12.69
C LYS A 502 -7.93 -14.22 -13.24
N GLN A 503 -9.22 -14.36 -12.90
CA GLN A 503 -10.05 -15.45 -13.39
C GLN A 503 -10.16 -15.43 -14.93
N MET A 504 -10.42 -14.26 -15.51
CA MET A 504 -10.57 -14.12 -16.97
C MET A 504 -9.26 -14.36 -17.72
N LEU A 505 -8.12 -13.92 -17.16
CA LEU A 505 -6.80 -14.18 -17.73
C LEU A 505 -6.47 -15.67 -17.69
N ASP A 506 -6.74 -16.34 -16.57
CA ASP A 506 -6.56 -17.80 -16.46
C ASP A 506 -7.44 -18.57 -17.47
N ASP A 507 -8.70 -18.12 -17.66
CA ASP A 507 -9.63 -18.75 -18.59
C ASP A 507 -9.23 -18.57 -20.07
N LEU A 508 -8.45 -17.52 -20.39
CA LEU A 508 -7.88 -17.36 -21.74
C LEU A 508 -6.80 -18.39 -22.06
N GLY A 509 -6.14 -18.97 -21.05
CA GLY A 509 -5.07 -19.94 -21.23
C GLY A 509 -3.80 -19.36 -21.86
N ILE A 510 -3.58 -18.05 -21.78
CA ILE A 510 -2.37 -17.37 -22.23
C ILE A 510 -1.37 -17.24 -21.09
N GLU A 511 -0.09 -17.10 -21.45
CA GLU A 511 0.98 -16.83 -20.49
C GLU A 511 0.95 -15.35 -20.09
N TYR A 512 1.01 -15.07 -18.80
CA TYR A 512 1.08 -13.70 -18.27
C TYR A 512 1.70 -13.66 -16.87
N GLU A 513 2.15 -12.48 -16.47
CA GLU A 513 2.69 -12.18 -15.14
C GLU A 513 1.95 -10.99 -14.52
N LEU A 514 1.27 -11.20 -13.39
CA LEU A 514 0.78 -10.09 -12.57
C LEU A 514 1.96 -9.52 -11.78
N MET A 515 2.51 -8.37 -12.21
CA MET A 515 3.73 -7.80 -11.62
C MET A 515 3.45 -6.83 -10.49
N ALA A 516 2.43 -5.99 -10.63
CA ALA A 516 2.05 -5.02 -9.62
C ALA A 516 0.57 -4.65 -9.67
N TRP A 517 0.02 -4.37 -8.49
CA TRP A 517 -1.27 -3.72 -8.29
C TRP A 517 -1.08 -2.53 -7.35
N VAL A 518 -1.15 -1.32 -7.88
CA VAL A 518 -0.89 -0.08 -7.15
C VAL A 518 -2.13 0.79 -7.16
N HIS A 519 -2.83 0.87 -6.04
CA HIS A 519 -4.10 1.61 -5.89
C HIS A 519 -5.21 1.11 -6.83
N ASP A 520 -5.37 1.74 -7.96
CA ASP A 520 -6.35 1.53 -9.04
C ASP A 520 -5.68 1.19 -10.38
N GLU A 521 -4.40 0.82 -10.35
CA GLU A 521 -3.57 0.50 -11.52
C GLU A 521 -3.04 -0.93 -11.45
N PHE A 522 -3.06 -1.67 -12.58
CA PHE A 522 -2.39 -2.95 -12.77
C PHE A 522 -1.24 -2.84 -13.76
N GLN A 523 -0.18 -3.61 -13.48
CA GLN A 523 0.92 -3.83 -14.40
C GLN A 523 1.07 -5.33 -14.64
N VAL A 524 0.87 -5.75 -15.89
CA VAL A 524 0.87 -7.15 -16.33
C VAL A 524 1.90 -7.33 -17.44
N GLY A 525 2.77 -8.33 -17.32
CA GLY A 525 3.67 -8.76 -18.39
C GLY A 525 3.02 -9.88 -19.22
N CYS A 526 3.21 -9.87 -20.53
CA CYS A 526 2.78 -10.95 -21.43
C CYS A 526 3.57 -10.98 -22.74
N PRO A 527 3.52 -12.08 -23.52
CA PRO A 527 4.02 -12.10 -24.88
C PRO A 527 3.42 -10.98 -25.74
N PRO A 528 4.18 -10.36 -26.67
CA PRO A 528 3.72 -9.20 -27.44
C PRO A 528 2.40 -9.40 -28.19
N GLU A 529 2.18 -10.59 -28.73
CA GLU A 529 0.95 -10.97 -29.44
C GLU A 529 -0.30 -10.98 -28.57
N HIS A 530 -0.15 -11.01 -27.25
CA HIS A 530 -1.25 -11.05 -26.29
C HIS A 530 -1.52 -9.70 -25.61
N GLY A 531 -0.73 -8.67 -25.88
CA GLY A 531 -0.83 -7.36 -25.21
C GLY A 531 -2.24 -6.76 -25.23
N ASP A 532 -2.85 -6.68 -26.41
CA ASP A 532 -4.21 -6.16 -26.56
C ASP A 532 -5.29 -7.09 -25.95
N ALA A 533 -5.09 -8.41 -26.02
CA ALA A 533 -6.02 -9.36 -25.42
C ALA A 533 -6.03 -9.21 -23.88
N VAL A 534 -4.86 -9.10 -23.27
CA VAL A 534 -4.70 -8.81 -21.83
C VAL A 534 -5.33 -7.45 -21.49
N GLY A 535 -5.03 -6.39 -22.24
CA GLY A 535 -5.60 -5.07 -22.02
C GLY A 535 -7.12 -5.05 -22.06
N ASN A 536 -7.72 -5.71 -23.06
CA ASN A 536 -9.18 -5.82 -23.17
C ASN A 536 -9.80 -6.60 -22.01
N VAL A 537 -9.17 -7.68 -21.54
CA VAL A 537 -9.62 -8.43 -20.35
C VAL A 537 -9.57 -7.54 -19.10
N LEU A 538 -8.52 -6.74 -18.92
CA LEU A 538 -8.42 -5.84 -17.77
C LEU A 538 -9.54 -4.79 -17.80
N VAL A 539 -9.84 -4.20 -18.95
CA VAL A 539 -10.95 -3.23 -19.09
C VAL A 539 -12.30 -3.89 -18.83
N GLU A 540 -12.57 -5.04 -19.46
CA GLU A 540 -13.86 -5.72 -19.30
C GLU A 540 -14.07 -6.22 -17.86
N SER A 541 -13.04 -6.74 -17.22
CA SER A 541 -13.11 -7.15 -15.82
C SER A 541 -13.41 -5.99 -14.86
N ALA A 542 -12.97 -4.77 -15.17
CA ALA A 542 -13.32 -3.57 -14.40
C ALA A 542 -14.81 -3.24 -14.51
N ARG A 543 -15.37 -3.33 -15.71
CA ARG A 543 -16.81 -3.13 -15.95
C ARG A 543 -17.64 -4.16 -15.20
N ILE A 544 -17.28 -5.44 -15.32
CA ILE A 544 -17.93 -6.55 -14.60
C ILE A 544 -17.83 -6.35 -13.08
N ALA A 545 -16.71 -5.86 -12.56
CA ALA A 545 -16.56 -5.55 -11.13
C ALA A 545 -17.57 -4.51 -10.66
N GLY A 546 -17.74 -3.42 -11.41
CA GLY A 546 -18.75 -2.41 -11.13
C GLY A 546 -20.18 -2.97 -11.16
N GLU A 547 -20.51 -3.77 -12.16
CA GLU A 547 -21.83 -4.41 -12.30
C GLU A 547 -22.14 -5.36 -11.14
N ARG A 548 -21.21 -6.27 -10.78
CA ARG A 548 -21.38 -7.22 -9.68
C ARG A 548 -21.53 -6.55 -8.32
N LEU A 549 -20.92 -5.37 -8.14
CA LEU A 549 -21.06 -4.56 -6.94
C LEU A 549 -22.30 -3.65 -6.97
N GLY A 550 -23.06 -3.64 -8.05
CA GLY A 550 -24.27 -2.84 -8.22
C GLY A 550 -24.01 -1.32 -8.30
N PHE A 551 -22.85 -0.93 -8.85
CA PHE A 551 -22.49 0.47 -9.00
C PHE A 551 -23.52 1.20 -9.88
N LYS A 552 -23.89 2.41 -9.46
CA LYS A 552 -24.84 3.28 -10.18
C LYS A 552 -24.16 4.19 -11.20
N CYS A 553 -22.84 4.37 -11.08
CA CYS A 553 -21.98 4.96 -12.10
C CYS A 553 -21.14 3.83 -12.69
N PRO A 554 -21.24 3.51 -13.98
CA PRO A 554 -20.44 2.45 -14.60
C PRO A 554 -18.95 2.61 -14.28
N VAL A 555 -18.31 1.53 -13.88
CA VAL A 555 -16.85 1.47 -13.73
C VAL A 555 -16.24 1.23 -15.10
N ASP A 556 -15.10 1.85 -15.38
CA ASP A 556 -14.37 1.68 -16.63
C ASP A 556 -12.87 1.78 -16.37
N ALA A 557 -12.06 1.33 -17.34
CA ALA A 557 -10.62 1.37 -17.26
C ALA A 557 -10.01 1.67 -18.63
N GLU A 558 -8.77 2.12 -18.64
CA GLU A 558 -8.00 2.37 -19.86
C GLU A 558 -6.66 1.64 -19.76
N TYR A 559 -6.17 1.08 -20.87
CA TYR A 559 -4.89 0.39 -20.89
C TYR A 559 -3.94 0.97 -21.93
N SER A 560 -2.66 0.75 -21.69
CA SER A 560 -1.57 1.02 -22.62
C SER A 560 -0.63 -0.18 -22.67
N VAL A 561 -0.02 -0.43 -23.84
CA VAL A 561 0.96 -1.49 -24.04
C VAL A 561 2.32 -0.85 -24.31
N GLY A 562 3.36 -1.32 -23.64
CA GLY A 562 4.70 -0.76 -23.81
C GLY A 562 5.80 -1.70 -23.31
N ALA A 563 7.04 -1.24 -23.34
CA ALA A 563 8.17 -2.05 -22.91
C ALA A 563 8.43 -2.04 -21.40
N ASN A 564 7.86 -1.07 -20.67
CA ASN A 564 8.11 -0.85 -19.25
C ASN A 564 7.01 0.04 -18.63
N TRP A 565 7.07 0.24 -17.33
CA TRP A 565 6.06 1.03 -16.61
C TRP A 565 5.97 2.50 -17.07
N ALA A 566 7.07 3.11 -17.53
CA ALA A 566 7.01 4.47 -18.05
C ALA A 566 6.22 4.61 -19.35
N ALA A 567 6.17 3.54 -20.14
CA ALA A 567 5.44 3.51 -21.42
C ALA A 567 3.95 3.13 -21.25
N THR A 568 3.55 2.70 -20.07
CA THR A 568 2.19 2.18 -19.80
C THR A 568 1.41 3.01 -18.79
N HIS A 569 1.92 4.21 -18.41
CA HIS A 569 1.25 5.08 -17.42
C HIS A 569 1.22 6.53 -17.87
#